data_06b87ee72f4134636eb059ee147b13a5
#
_entry.id   06b87ee72f4134636eb059ee147b13a5
#
_cell.length_a   1.000
_cell.length_b   1.000
_cell.length_c   1.000
_cell.angle_alpha   90.00
_cell.angle_beta   90.00
_cell.angle_gamma   90.00
#
_symmetry.space_group_name_H-M   'P 1'
#
loop_
_entity.id
_entity.type
_entity.pdbx_description
1 polymer ?
#
loop_
_entity_poly.entity_id
_entity_poly.type
_entity_poly.pdbx_seq_one_letter_code
_entity_poly.pdbx_strand_id
1 'polypeptide(L)'
;MGCLNGLIQLTGRYNYEDANKKYNENITKNLPTLPNTKYNNDKSCFSSLADFISNPTLLSQFPLCIEESCFYWKSRGCNKISEDTGDVSKVTLSVNGGLNGLSFRIKSTKKAKTLLSATTEKEIEKSYSNILF
;
A
#
# COMPACT_ATOMS: atom_id res chain seq x y z
N MET A 1 -5.68 -17.81 -15.33
CA MET A 1 -5.01 -16.56 -15.74
C MET A 1 -5.07 -15.61 -14.56
N GLY A 2 -3.93 -15.28 -13.94
CA GLY A 2 -3.90 -14.34 -12.83
C GLY A 2 -3.96 -12.91 -13.36
N CYS A 3 -5.05 -12.19 -13.11
CA CYS A 3 -5.09 -10.75 -13.37
C CYS A 3 -4.15 -10.05 -12.39
N LEU A 4 -3.36 -9.10 -12.88
CA LEU A 4 -2.56 -8.18 -12.08
C LEU A 4 -3.48 -7.03 -11.66
N ASN A 5 -3.83 -6.93 -10.37
CA ASN A 5 -4.73 -5.88 -9.90
C ASN A 5 -4.13 -5.08 -8.75
N GLY A 6 -4.56 -3.81 -8.65
CA GLY A 6 -4.13 -2.88 -7.62
C GLY A 6 -2.73 -2.33 -7.82
N LEU A 7 -2.31 -1.43 -6.93
CA LEU A 7 -1.00 -0.75 -6.99
C LEU A 7 0.18 -1.73 -6.79
N ILE A 8 -0.04 -2.79 -6.01
CA ILE A 8 0.99 -3.80 -5.73
C ILE A 8 0.98 -4.93 -6.75
N GLN A 9 0.03 -4.91 -7.69
CA GLN A 9 -0.16 -5.91 -8.74
C GLN A 9 -0.30 -7.33 -8.17
N LEU A 10 -1.23 -7.50 -7.25
CA LEU A 10 -1.50 -8.79 -6.61
C LEU A 10 -1.83 -9.86 -7.66
N THR A 11 -1.20 -11.03 -7.57
CA THR A 11 -1.41 -12.16 -8.47
C THR A 11 -1.51 -13.47 -7.72
N GLY A 12 -2.16 -14.44 -8.37
CA GLY A 12 -2.31 -15.80 -7.84
C GLY A 12 -3.46 -15.91 -6.83
N ARG A 13 -4.24 -16.98 -6.98
CA ARG A 13 -5.45 -17.23 -6.19
C ARG A 13 -5.20 -17.15 -4.67
N TYR A 14 -4.11 -17.77 -4.21
CA TYR A 14 -3.74 -17.74 -2.81
C TYR A 14 -3.57 -16.32 -2.25
N ASN A 15 -2.95 -15.41 -3.00
CA ASN A 15 -2.77 -14.04 -2.56
C ASN A 15 -4.10 -13.28 -2.50
N TYR A 16 -5.04 -13.57 -3.40
CA TYR A 16 -6.38 -13.00 -3.34
C TYR A 16 -7.18 -13.52 -2.14
N GLU A 17 -7.07 -14.81 -1.82
CA GLU A 17 -7.71 -15.43 -0.65
C GLU A 17 -7.15 -14.84 0.66
N ASP A 18 -5.82 -14.68 0.75
CA ASP A 18 -5.15 -14.07 1.90
C ASP A 18 -5.51 -12.59 2.05
N ALA A 19 -5.50 -11.83 0.95
CA ALA A 19 -5.94 -10.43 0.92
C ALA A 19 -7.40 -10.28 1.37
N ASN A 20 -8.29 -11.09 0.80
CA ASN A 20 -9.72 -11.08 1.14
C ASN A 20 -9.94 -11.33 2.63
N LYS A 21 -9.28 -12.34 3.17
CA LYS A 21 -9.37 -12.69 4.59
C LYS A 21 -8.86 -11.55 5.48
N LYS A 22 -7.65 -11.07 5.25
CA LYS A 22 -7.00 -10.04 6.07
C LYS A 22 -7.73 -8.70 5.99
N TYR A 23 -8.19 -8.30 4.82
CA TYR A 23 -8.97 -7.09 4.64
C TYR A 23 -10.26 -7.15 5.47
N ASN A 24 -11.03 -8.21 5.31
CA ASN A 24 -12.32 -8.36 5.99
C ASN A 24 -12.16 -8.50 7.51
N GLU A 25 -11.12 -9.20 8.00
CA GLU A 25 -10.80 -9.26 9.42
C GLU A 25 -10.45 -7.90 10.00
N ASN A 26 -9.68 -7.09 9.26
CA ASN A 26 -9.29 -5.77 9.70
C ASN A 26 -10.46 -4.79 9.71
N ILE A 27 -11.29 -4.80 8.69
CA ILE A 27 -12.53 -4.02 8.65
C ILE A 27 -13.43 -4.40 9.82
N THR A 28 -13.65 -5.68 10.08
CA THR A 28 -14.49 -6.15 11.18
C THR A 28 -13.95 -5.70 12.55
N LYS A 29 -12.63 -5.72 12.74
CA LYS A 29 -12.01 -5.32 14.01
C LYS A 29 -12.03 -3.81 14.26
N ASN A 30 -11.90 -3.02 13.21
CA ASN A 30 -11.67 -1.57 13.32
C ASN A 30 -12.91 -0.73 13.00
N LEU A 31 -13.98 -1.34 12.53
CA LEU A 31 -15.22 -0.63 12.19
C LEU A 31 -15.75 0.27 13.33
N PRO A 32 -15.70 -0.14 14.61
CA PRO A 32 -16.19 0.68 15.72
C PRO A 32 -15.25 1.83 16.11
N THR A 33 -13.99 1.79 15.69
CA THR A 33 -12.92 2.69 16.15
C THR A 33 -12.48 3.71 15.10
N LEU A 34 -13.02 3.64 13.88
CA LEU A 34 -12.74 4.63 12.87
C LEU A 34 -13.29 5.99 13.34
N PRO A 35 -12.45 7.02 13.48
CA PRO A 35 -12.90 8.32 13.93
C PRO A 35 -13.96 8.85 12.96
N ASN A 36 -14.94 9.56 13.52
CA ASN A 36 -16.03 10.17 12.77
C ASN A 36 -15.46 11.33 11.93
N THR A 37 -14.76 11.00 10.87
CA THR A 37 -14.16 11.96 9.96
C THR A 37 -15.19 12.45 8.95
N LYS A 38 -14.96 13.62 8.36
CA LYS A 38 -15.82 14.26 7.35
C LYS A 38 -16.14 13.36 6.14
N TYR A 39 -15.40 12.27 5.98
CA TYR A 39 -15.60 11.24 4.96
C TYR A 39 -16.60 10.14 5.35
N ASN A 40 -17.08 10.12 6.61
CA ASN A 40 -18.03 9.12 7.09
C ASN A 40 -19.45 9.27 6.54
N ASN A 41 -19.76 10.35 5.81
CA ASN A 41 -21.04 10.48 5.14
C ASN A 41 -21.14 9.58 3.90
N ASP A 42 -20.01 9.10 3.38
CA ASP A 42 -19.96 8.10 2.32
C ASP A 42 -19.61 6.73 2.93
N LYS A 43 -20.57 6.18 3.68
CA LYS A 43 -20.48 4.85 4.32
C LYS A 43 -20.22 3.72 3.32
N SER A 44 -20.35 3.99 2.03
CA SER A 44 -20.24 3.00 0.96
C SER A 44 -18.80 2.53 0.72
N CYS A 45 -17.78 3.36 1.01
CA CYS A 45 -16.41 3.05 0.64
C CYS A 45 -15.62 2.25 1.70
N PHE A 46 -15.98 2.36 2.99
CA PHE A 46 -15.15 1.82 4.08
C PHE A 46 -15.87 0.81 4.99
N SER A 47 -17.11 0.47 4.70
CA SER A 47 -17.96 -0.31 5.62
C SER A 47 -18.47 -1.63 5.07
N SER A 48 -18.14 -1.99 3.85
CA SER A 48 -18.59 -3.26 3.26
C SER A 48 -17.44 -4.27 3.21
N LEU A 49 -17.75 -5.50 3.60
CA LEU A 49 -16.89 -6.63 3.35
C LEU A 49 -16.63 -6.74 1.84
N ALA A 50 -15.39 -6.93 1.44
CA ALA A 50 -15.01 -7.09 0.05
C ALA A 50 -14.90 -8.56 -0.32
N ASP A 51 -15.28 -8.91 -1.54
CA ASP A 51 -15.06 -10.23 -2.12
C ASP A 51 -14.10 -10.11 -3.33
N PHE A 52 -12.81 -10.14 -3.04
CA PHE A 52 -11.76 -10.07 -4.05
C PHE A 52 -11.61 -11.37 -4.85
N ILE A 53 -12.21 -12.47 -4.38
CA ILE A 53 -12.13 -13.77 -5.04
C ILE A 53 -13.12 -13.80 -6.22
N SER A 54 -14.37 -13.42 -5.95
CA SER A 54 -15.41 -13.39 -6.98
C SER A 54 -15.30 -12.15 -7.88
N ASN A 55 -14.80 -11.04 -7.33
CA ASN A 55 -14.63 -9.79 -8.07
C ASN A 55 -13.23 -9.20 -7.87
N PRO A 56 -12.20 -9.74 -8.53
CA PRO A 56 -10.83 -9.24 -8.41
C PRO A 56 -10.62 -7.81 -8.90
N THR A 57 -11.53 -7.27 -9.73
CA THR A 57 -11.46 -5.89 -10.22
C THR A 57 -11.64 -4.84 -9.12
N LEU A 58 -12.21 -5.22 -7.96
CA LEU A 58 -12.29 -4.34 -6.78
C LEU A 58 -10.91 -3.82 -6.35
N LEU A 59 -9.86 -4.63 -6.51
CA LEU A 59 -8.49 -4.22 -6.18
C LEU A 59 -7.92 -3.15 -7.11
N SER A 60 -8.61 -2.83 -8.20
CA SER A 60 -8.25 -1.71 -9.09
C SER A 60 -9.02 -0.43 -8.78
N GLN A 61 -9.99 -0.49 -7.88
CA GLN A 61 -10.87 0.63 -7.53
C GLN A 61 -10.35 1.38 -6.31
N PHE A 62 -10.45 2.71 -6.34
CA PHE A 62 -10.21 3.55 -5.17
C PHE A 62 -11.40 3.41 -4.18
N PRO A 63 -11.18 3.33 -2.86
CA PRO A 63 -9.88 3.36 -2.16
C PRO A 63 -9.21 1.98 -1.98
N LEU A 64 -9.89 0.87 -2.35
CA LEU A 64 -9.46 -0.50 -2.10
C LEU A 64 -8.06 -0.81 -2.65
N CYS A 65 -7.71 -0.22 -3.80
CA CYS A 65 -6.39 -0.41 -4.41
C CYS A 65 -5.25 0.09 -3.51
N ILE A 66 -5.48 1.15 -2.74
CA ILE A 66 -4.49 1.72 -1.80
C ILE A 66 -4.50 0.91 -0.50
N GLU A 67 -5.67 0.68 0.07
CA GLU A 67 -5.82 -0.01 1.35
C GLU A 67 -5.20 -1.40 1.30
N GLU A 68 -5.55 -2.20 0.29
CA GLU A 68 -5.00 -3.55 0.14
C GLU A 68 -3.49 -3.54 -0.08
N SER A 69 -2.97 -2.59 -0.86
CA SER A 69 -1.53 -2.44 -1.04
C SER A 69 -0.81 -2.14 0.28
N CYS A 70 -1.40 -1.31 1.13
CA CYS A 70 -0.87 -1.02 2.47
C CYS A 70 -0.96 -2.24 3.40
N PHE A 71 -2.07 -2.99 3.37
CA PHE A 71 -2.22 -4.21 4.15
C PHE A 71 -1.23 -5.28 3.71
N TYR A 72 -1.08 -5.49 2.42
CA TYR A 72 -0.10 -6.43 1.88
C TYR A 72 1.32 -6.05 2.32
N TRP A 73 1.71 -4.80 2.15
CA TRP A 73 3.01 -4.27 2.57
C TRP A 73 3.26 -4.49 4.06
N LYS A 74 2.28 -4.15 4.90
CA LYS A 74 2.33 -4.37 6.35
C LYS A 74 2.44 -5.85 6.70
N SER A 75 1.65 -6.71 6.06
CA SER A 75 1.63 -8.15 6.32
C SER A 75 2.95 -8.85 5.98
N ARG A 76 3.71 -8.28 5.04
CA ARG A 76 5.04 -8.75 4.65
C ARG A 76 6.17 -8.16 5.51
N GLY A 77 5.84 -7.32 6.48
CA GLY A 77 6.83 -6.69 7.38
C GLY A 77 7.82 -5.78 6.66
N CYS A 78 7.43 -5.18 5.51
CA CYS A 78 8.34 -4.45 4.64
C CYS A 78 8.96 -3.23 5.32
N ASN A 79 8.21 -2.51 6.17
CA ASN A 79 8.76 -1.38 6.94
C ASN A 79 9.90 -1.85 7.84
N LYS A 80 9.66 -2.90 8.64
CA LYS A 80 10.68 -3.45 9.55
C LYS A 80 11.91 -3.93 8.79
N ILE A 81 11.74 -4.64 7.68
CA ILE A 81 12.85 -5.09 6.83
C ILE A 81 13.64 -3.90 6.31
N SER A 82 12.97 -2.82 5.89
CA SER A 82 13.59 -1.62 5.39
C SER A 82 14.36 -0.86 6.47
N GLU A 83 13.77 -0.72 7.66
CA GLU A 83 14.38 -0.07 8.84
C GLU A 83 15.61 -0.83 9.33
N ASP A 84 15.49 -2.14 9.52
CA ASP A 84 16.55 -2.99 10.07
C ASP A 84 17.74 -3.14 9.11
N THR A 85 17.52 -3.12 7.81
CA THR A 85 18.56 -3.51 6.85
C THR A 85 18.84 -2.48 5.76
N GLY A 86 17.89 -1.62 5.43
CA GLY A 86 17.97 -0.72 4.27
C GLY A 86 18.13 -1.45 2.92
N ASP A 87 17.99 -2.78 2.91
CA ASP A 87 18.31 -3.64 1.78
C ASP A 87 17.09 -3.83 0.87
N VAL A 88 17.16 -3.26 -0.32
CA VAL A 88 16.11 -3.37 -1.35
C VAL A 88 15.89 -4.82 -1.78
N SER A 89 16.93 -5.68 -1.72
CA SER A 89 16.81 -7.08 -2.12
C SER A 89 15.92 -7.87 -1.16
N LYS A 90 16.05 -7.63 0.14
CA LYS A 90 15.23 -8.26 1.18
C LYS A 90 13.76 -7.84 1.08
N VAL A 91 13.49 -6.53 0.87
CA VAL A 91 12.13 -6.04 0.64
C VAL A 91 11.57 -6.65 -0.65
N THR A 92 12.36 -6.70 -1.74
CA THR A 92 11.94 -7.32 -3.00
C THR A 92 11.58 -8.78 -2.83
N LEU A 93 12.40 -9.54 -2.09
CA LEU A 93 12.14 -10.96 -1.81
C LEU A 93 10.85 -11.14 -0.99
N SER A 94 10.64 -10.29 0.02
CA SER A 94 9.43 -10.35 0.86
C SER A 94 8.16 -10.07 0.06
N VAL A 95 8.20 -9.11 -0.88
CA VAL A 95 7.03 -8.74 -1.69
C VAL A 95 6.76 -9.75 -2.81
N ASN A 96 7.80 -10.18 -3.53
CA ASN A 96 7.66 -10.95 -4.78
C ASN A 96 7.91 -12.46 -4.61
N GLY A 97 8.45 -12.89 -3.47
CA GLY A 97 8.95 -14.27 -3.33
C GLY A 97 10.19 -14.57 -4.15
N GLY A 98 10.78 -13.59 -4.84
CA GLY A 98 11.96 -13.70 -5.69
C GLY A 98 12.56 -12.33 -6.02
N LEU A 99 13.66 -12.33 -6.78
CA LEU A 99 14.42 -11.11 -7.08
C LEU A 99 14.11 -10.53 -8.48
N ASN A 100 12.97 -10.89 -9.08
CA ASN A 100 12.57 -10.36 -10.38
C ASN A 100 12.46 -8.83 -10.32
N GLY A 101 13.12 -8.14 -11.27
CA GLY A 101 13.13 -6.68 -11.33
C GLY A 101 13.97 -5.97 -10.27
N LEU A 102 14.85 -6.69 -9.54
CA LEU A 102 15.68 -6.11 -8.47
C LEU A 102 16.52 -4.93 -8.94
N SER A 103 17.19 -5.04 -10.07
CA SER A 103 18.05 -3.97 -10.61
C SER A 103 17.26 -2.68 -10.85
N PHE A 104 16.05 -2.79 -11.39
CA PHE A 104 15.15 -1.66 -11.59
C PHE A 104 14.72 -1.05 -10.25
N ARG A 105 14.37 -1.88 -9.27
CA ARG A 105 13.97 -1.43 -7.93
C ARG A 105 15.10 -0.72 -7.19
N ILE A 106 16.32 -1.25 -7.26
CA ILE A 106 17.51 -0.58 -6.68
C ILE A 106 17.70 0.82 -7.30
N LYS A 107 17.63 0.91 -8.64
CA LYS A 107 17.77 2.18 -9.37
C LYS A 107 16.66 3.16 -8.98
N SER A 108 15.41 2.72 -8.91
CA SER A 108 14.25 3.54 -8.56
C SER A 108 14.32 4.00 -7.10
N THR A 109 14.70 3.13 -6.17
CA THR A 109 14.87 3.47 -4.75
C THR A 109 15.98 4.52 -4.57
N LYS A 110 17.12 4.35 -5.27
CA LYS A 110 18.21 5.33 -5.23
C LYS A 110 17.73 6.69 -5.74
N LYS A 111 17.03 6.73 -6.86
CA LYS A 111 16.45 7.97 -7.41
C LYS A 111 15.45 8.62 -6.44
N ALA A 112 14.53 7.83 -5.83
CA ALA A 112 13.57 8.32 -4.86
C ALA A 112 14.27 8.92 -3.63
N LYS A 113 15.28 8.24 -3.07
CA LYS A 113 16.08 8.75 -1.95
C LYS A 113 16.74 10.08 -2.28
N THR A 114 17.31 10.22 -3.48
CA THR A 114 17.93 11.47 -3.92
C THR A 114 16.92 12.60 -4.01
N LEU A 115 15.71 12.33 -4.55
CA LEU A 115 14.66 13.33 -4.67
C LEU A 115 14.11 13.75 -3.29
N LEU A 116 13.89 12.79 -2.40
CA LEU A 116 13.38 13.05 -1.04
C LEU A 116 14.39 13.76 -0.15
N SER A 117 15.69 13.43 -0.29
CA SER A 117 16.76 14.11 0.47
C SER A 117 17.07 15.52 -0.05
N ALA A 118 16.72 15.82 -1.31
CA ALA A 118 16.83 17.17 -1.87
C ALA A 118 15.71 18.11 -1.42
N THR A 119 14.59 17.55 -0.93
CA THR A 119 13.50 18.31 -0.33
C THR A 119 13.87 18.62 1.11
N THR A 120 14.63 19.68 1.31
CA THR A 120 15.00 20.12 2.66
C THR A 120 13.80 20.68 3.40
N GLU A 121 13.82 20.64 4.75
CA GLU A 121 12.77 21.25 5.59
C GLU A 121 12.44 22.70 5.18
N LYS A 122 13.45 23.46 4.74
CA LYS A 122 13.29 24.83 4.21
C LYS A 122 12.43 24.91 2.94
N GLU A 123 12.48 23.92 2.06
CA GLU A 123 11.64 23.89 0.85
C GLU A 123 10.20 23.51 1.20
N ILE A 124 10.02 22.64 2.20
CA ILE A 124 8.70 22.30 2.74
C ILE A 124 8.09 23.53 3.41
N GLU A 125 8.80 24.24 4.28
CA GLU A 125 8.32 25.48 4.93
C GLU A 125 7.99 26.56 3.90
N LYS A 126 8.80 26.71 2.86
CA LYS A 126 8.55 27.66 1.77
C LYS A 126 7.30 27.31 0.96
N SER A 127 7.00 26.01 0.77
CA SER A 127 5.77 25.59 0.08
C SER A 127 4.53 25.85 0.92
N TYR A 128 4.61 25.64 2.25
CA TYR A 128 3.49 25.95 3.16
C TYR A 128 3.23 27.46 3.31
N SER A 129 4.28 28.28 3.34
CA SER A 129 4.12 29.75 3.40
C SER A 129 3.48 30.34 2.15
N ASN A 130 3.62 29.68 0.99
CA ASN A 130 2.98 30.09 -0.26
C ASN A 130 1.51 29.64 -0.40
N ILE A 131 1.03 28.78 0.49
CA ILE A 131 -0.38 28.30 0.49
C ILE A 131 -1.24 29.12 1.46
N LEU A 132 -0.62 29.83 2.41
CA LEU A 132 -1.32 30.57 3.46
C LEU A 132 -1.47 32.08 3.18
N PHE A 133 -1.09 32.57 2.03
CA PHE A 133 -1.30 33.90 1.50
C PHE A 133 -1.82 33.80 0.05
#